data_782a4d390cf3d496284c8aa060ff9ef3
#
_entry.id   782a4d390cf3d496284c8aa060ff9ef3
#
_cell.length_a   1.000
_cell.length_b   1.000
_cell.length_c   1.000
_cell.angle_alpha   90.00
_cell.angle_beta   90.00
_cell.angle_gamma   90.00
#
_symmetry.space_group_name_H-M   'P 1'
#
loop_
_entity.id
_entity.type
_entity.pdbx_description
1 polymer ?
#
loop_
_entity_poly.entity_id
_entity_poly.type
_entity_poly.pdbx_seq_one_letter_code
_entity_poly.pdbx_strand_id
1 'polypeptide(L)'
;MAVTIFFSAFMCVVIYFFGLAGSMNSPFALIYAAFMLFLFVRMLSTKNWSRYRSVFQTTLAVLFMISFIGILYDERGSMSITGTQFQNAETPFCHIVIPAMLIPLAITKTVIFPARMIGHFASVVSMLLIWFIVSVTIGRGWCSWVCFYGGWEEGVSRIPKKAKIKVLSRNKDLRAFQFAFLFFIALVSLGTLSSVYCEWFCPFKLTTEYAQITDIPTLIATVIFIGLFLGLVIVMPYLTRKRFQCSTLCPFGAFQSLCEKASAIGIRIDVDSCTQCMKCAEACKFCAIDIDTIKDKKGKPEITCAKCGECITACPQKAIDFAYKPSVIGRIA
;
A
#
# COMPACT_ATOMS: atom_id res chain seq x y z
N MET A 1 -11.85 -7.72 -20.92
CA MET A 1 -13.22 -7.28 -20.55
C MET A 1 -13.47 -7.44 -19.04
N ALA A 2 -13.37 -8.63 -18.44
CA ALA A 2 -13.59 -8.81 -16.98
C ALA A 2 -12.70 -7.92 -16.09
N VAL A 3 -11.40 -7.82 -16.38
CA VAL A 3 -10.46 -6.95 -15.66
C VAL A 3 -10.86 -5.47 -15.76
N THR A 4 -11.35 -5.04 -16.94
CA THR A 4 -11.81 -3.66 -17.16
C THR A 4 -13.06 -3.35 -16.34
N ILE A 5 -14.03 -4.27 -16.33
CA ILE A 5 -15.27 -4.13 -15.54
C ILE A 5 -14.95 -4.10 -14.06
N PHE A 6 -14.07 -5.00 -13.60
CA PHE A 6 -13.65 -5.04 -12.20
C PHE A 6 -12.96 -3.74 -11.76
N PHE A 7 -11.99 -3.25 -12.55
CA PHE A 7 -11.33 -1.98 -12.26
C PHE A 7 -12.28 -0.79 -12.32
N SER A 8 -13.26 -0.79 -13.24
CA SER A 8 -14.27 0.25 -13.30
C SER A 8 -15.16 0.23 -12.06
N ALA A 9 -15.64 -0.94 -11.63
CA ALA A 9 -16.43 -1.09 -10.42
C ALA A 9 -15.62 -0.70 -9.17
N PHE A 10 -14.37 -1.16 -9.07
CA PHE A 10 -13.48 -0.79 -7.98
C PHE A 10 -13.21 0.71 -7.93
N MET A 11 -12.98 1.34 -9.07
CA MET A 11 -12.79 2.78 -9.15
C MET A 11 -14.04 3.57 -8.78
N CYS A 12 -15.23 3.09 -9.17
CA CYS A 12 -16.49 3.67 -8.70
C CYS A 12 -16.63 3.59 -7.19
N VAL A 13 -16.25 2.46 -6.57
CA VAL A 13 -16.23 2.30 -5.11
C VAL A 13 -15.24 3.25 -4.47
N VAL A 14 -14.02 3.37 -4.99
CA VAL A 14 -13.00 4.30 -4.48
C VAL A 14 -13.46 5.75 -4.61
N ILE A 15 -13.99 6.15 -5.77
CA ILE A 15 -14.53 7.50 -5.99
C ILE A 15 -15.72 7.76 -5.08
N TYR A 16 -16.60 6.78 -4.89
CA TYR A 16 -17.74 6.87 -3.99
C TYR A 16 -17.28 7.04 -2.53
N PHE A 17 -16.36 6.22 -2.04
CA PHE A 17 -15.87 6.32 -0.66
C PHE A 17 -15.08 7.61 -0.40
N PHE A 18 -14.24 8.05 -1.33
CA PHE A 18 -13.45 9.27 -1.15
C PHE A 18 -14.21 10.54 -1.56
N GLY A 19 -15.21 10.44 -2.43
CA GLY A 19 -16.04 11.56 -2.84
C GLY A 19 -17.24 11.82 -1.93
N LEU A 20 -17.82 10.76 -1.34
CA LEU A 20 -19.01 10.88 -0.48
C LEU A 20 -18.67 11.09 1.01
N ALA A 21 -17.50 10.66 1.45
CA ALA A 21 -17.05 10.86 2.84
C ALA A 21 -16.67 12.33 3.14
N GLY A 22 -16.44 13.15 2.11
CA GLY A 22 -16.26 14.58 2.27
C GLY A 22 -17.41 15.30 1.56
N SER A 23 -18.19 16.09 2.26
CA SER A 23 -19.35 16.85 1.76
C SER A 23 -19.39 17.05 0.24
N MET A 24 -20.17 16.24 -0.46
CA MET A 24 -20.31 16.23 -1.94
C MET A 24 -20.79 17.55 -2.55
N ASN A 25 -21.07 18.56 -1.75
CA ASN A 25 -21.47 19.89 -2.18
C ASN A 25 -20.29 20.78 -2.63
N SER A 26 -19.05 20.30 -2.53
CA SER A 26 -17.90 21.06 -2.99
C SER A 26 -17.67 20.82 -4.49
N PRO A 27 -17.63 21.87 -5.33
CA PRO A 27 -17.30 21.75 -6.76
C PRO A 27 -15.91 21.12 -6.97
N PHE A 28 -15.03 21.24 -6.00
CA PHE A 28 -13.69 20.63 -6.00
C PHE A 28 -13.77 19.09 -6.00
N ALA A 29 -14.69 18.49 -5.26
CA ALA A 29 -14.85 17.03 -5.22
C ALA A 29 -15.30 16.47 -6.60
N LEU A 30 -16.18 17.19 -7.30
CA LEU A 30 -16.61 16.82 -8.65
C LEU A 30 -15.48 16.94 -9.68
N ILE A 31 -14.71 18.04 -9.62
CA ILE A 31 -13.54 18.25 -10.50
C ILE A 31 -12.52 17.13 -10.26
N TYR A 32 -12.26 16.79 -9.00
CA TYR A 32 -11.35 15.72 -8.66
C TYR A 32 -11.83 14.35 -9.15
N ALA A 33 -13.09 14.01 -8.95
CA ALA A 33 -13.68 12.77 -9.44
C ALA A 33 -13.58 12.67 -10.98
N ALA A 34 -13.90 13.76 -11.68
CA ALA A 34 -13.77 13.84 -13.14
C ALA A 34 -12.30 13.65 -13.59
N PHE A 35 -11.35 14.27 -12.92
CA PHE A 35 -9.93 14.13 -13.20
C PHE A 35 -9.46 12.67 -13.00
N MET A 36 -9.86 12.03 -11.90
CA MET A 36 -9.50 10.63 -11.63
C MET A 36 -10.11 9.68 -12.64
N LEU A 37 -11.37 9.91 -13.03
CA LEU A 37 -12.04 9.15 -14.09
C LEU A 37 -11.31 9.33 -15.43
N PHE A 38 -10.94 10.56 -15.79
CA PHE A 38 -10.15 10.85 -16.98
C PHE A 38 -8.82 10.08 -17.01
N LEU A 39 -8.07 10.10 -15.91
CA LEU A 39 -6.81 9.36 -15.79
C LEU A 39 -7.05 7.85 -15.97
N PHE A 40 -8.12 7.33 -15.39
CA PHE A 40 -8.47 5.93 -15.48
C PHE A 40 -8.81 5.52 -16.93
N VAL A 41 -9.67 6.30 -17.61
CA VAL A 41 -10.00 6.07 -19.02
C VAL A 41 -8.76 6.15 -19.92
N ARG A 42 -7.89 7.13 -19.69
CA ARG A 42 -6.61 7.27 -20.43
C ARG A 42 -5.68 6.08 -20.16
N MET A 43 -5.64 5.57 -18.96
CA MET A 43 -4.85 4.39 -18.60
C MET A 43 -5.32 3.14 -19.37
N LEU A 44 -6.63 2.91 -19.43
CA LEU A 44 -7.22 1.78 -20.15
C LEU A 44 -7.04 1.90 -21.66
N SER A 45 -7.23 3.09 -22.23
CA SER A 45 -7.16 3.31 -23.68
C SER A 45 -5.72 3.24 -24.22
N THR A 46 -4.74 3.76 -23.46
CA THR A 46 -3.34 3.82 -23.92
C THR A 46 -2.52 2.61 -23.48
N LYS A 47 -3.02 1.80 -22.54
CA LYS A 47 -2.29 0.71 -21.87
C LYS A 47 -0.95 1.15 -21.24
N ASN A 48 -0.75 2.45 -21.03
CA ASN A 48 0.43 2.99 -20.39
C ASN A 48 0.26 3.01 -18.87
N TRP A 49 0.27 1.83 -18.27
CA TRP A 49 0.04 1.60 -16.84
C TRP A 49 1.01 2.39 -15.95
N SER A 50 2.29 2.40 -16.31
CA SER A 50 3.33 3.06 -15.54
C SER A 50 3.05 4.55 -15.32
N ARG A 51 2.70 5.30 -16.38
CA ARG A 51 2.50 6.74 -16.32
C ARG A 51 1.20 7.12 -15.60
N TYR A 52 0.07 6.60 -16.08
CA TYR A 52 -1.24 7.05 -15.59
C TYR A 52 -1.53 6.55 -14.18
N ARG A 53 -1.17 5.29 -13.86
CA ARG A 53 -1.28 4.76 -12.50
C ARG A 53 -0.47 5.57 -11.51
N SER A 54 0.75 5.94 -11.88
CA SER A 54 1.62 6.72 -10.99
C SER A 54 1.03 8.11 -10.70
N VAL A 55 0.55 8.81 -11.73
CA VAL A 55 -0.12 10.10 -11.55
C VAL A 55 -1.35 9.92 -10.67
N PHE A 56 -2.18 8.90 -10.95
CA PHE A 56 -3.36 8.58 -10.15
C PHE A 56 -3.00 8.38 -8.67
N GLN A 57 -2.05 7.51 -8.37
CA GLN A 57 -1.69 7.18 -6.98
C GLN A 57 -1.01 8.36 -6.26
N THR A 58 -0.16 9.12 -6.94
CA THR A 58 0.50 10.30 -6.35
C THR A 58 -0.51 11.40 -6.07
N THR A 59 -1.44 11.67 -6.99
CA THR A 59 -2.49 12.67 -6.80
C THR A 59 -3.40 12.26 -5.64
N LEU A 60 -3.78 10.99 -5.55
CA LEU A 60 -4.55 10.45 -4.42
C LEU A 60 -3.83 10.69 -3.08
N ALA A 61 -2.52 10.46 -3.03
CA ALA A 61 -1.72 10.67 -1.82
C ALA A 61 -1.65 12.14 -1.42
N VAL A 62 -1.43 13.04 -2.37
CA VAL A 62 -1.34 14.49 -2.12
C VAL A 62 -2.68 15.03 -1.63
N LEU A 63 -3.77 14.68 -2.29
CA LEU A 63 -5.10 15.17 -1.92
C LEU A 63 -5.57 14.59 -0.58
N PHE A 64 -5.29 13.30 -0.32
CA PHE A 64 -5.54 12.73 0.99
C PHE A 64 -4.81 13.53 2.08
N MET A 65 -3.54 13.88 1.84
CA MET A 65 -2.75 14.64 2.78
C MET A 65 -3.32 16.04 3.01
N ILE A 66 -3.70 16.74 1.94
CA ILE A 66 -4.30 18.09 2.04
C ILE A 66 -5.60 18.05 2.83
N SER A 67 -6.49 17.10 2.54
CA SER A 67 -7.75 16.94 3.28
C SER A 67 -7.51 16.55 4.75
N PHE A 68 -6.45 15.80 5.01
CA PHE A 68 -6.09 15.33 6.33
C PHE A 68 -5.43 16.41 7.20
N ILE A 69 -4.65 17.33 6.59
CA ILE A 69 -4.05 18.47 7.34
C ILE A 69 -5.11 19.32 8.01
N GLY A 70 -6.22 19.64 7.35
CA GLY A 70 -7.32 20.38 7.95
C GLY A 70 -7.85 19.70 9.21
N ILE A 71 -8.09 18.41 9.10
CA ILE A 71 -8.56 17.57 10.19
C ILE A 71 -7.54 17.52 11.35
N LEU A 72 -6.26 17.36 11.05
CA LEU A 72 -5.18 17.34 12.05
C LEU A 72 -5.04 18.66 12.80
N TYR A 73 -5.35 19.79 12.15
CA TYR A 73 -5.30 21.10 12.77
C TYR A 73 -6.39 21.27 13.84
N ASP A 74 -7.58 20.76 13.59
CA ASP A 74 -8.75 20.94 14.45
C ASP A 74 -8.74 20.02 15.68
N GLU A 75 -8.10 18.84 15.62
CA GLU A 75 -8.16 17.82 16.69
C GLU A 75 -6.78 17.32 17.14
N ARG A 76 -5.84 18.20 17.35
CA ARG A 76 -4.51 17.86 17.87
C ARG A 76 -4.57 17.14 19.22
N GLY A 77 -3.90 15.99 19.30
CA GLY A 77 -3.56 15.35 20.59
C GLY A 77 -4.61 14.40 21.17
N SER A 78 -5.73 14.14 20.50
CA SER A 78 -6.72 13.19 20.98
C SER A 78 -6.52 11.80 20.36
N MET A 79 -5.60 11.03 20.93
CA MET A 79 -5.27 9.66 20.51
C MET A 79 -6.02 8.58 21.29
N SER A 80 -7.04 8.93 22.06
CA SER A 80 -7.79 7.99 22.89
C SER A 80 -9.11 7.59 22.24
N ILE A 81 -9.36 6.28 22.21
CA ILE A 81 -10.69 5.72 21.92
C ILE A 81 -11.57 6.01 23.13
N THR A 82 -12.75 6.56 22.91
CA THR A 82 -13.73 6.71 24.00
C THR A 82 -14.29 5.35 24.38
N GLY A 83 -14.73 5.16 25.63
CA GLY A 83 -15.31 3.91 26.09
C GLY A 83 -16.50 3.44 25.23
N THR A 84 -17.32 4.37 24.72
CA THR A 84 -18.43 4.07 23.79
C THR A 84 -17.95 3.56 22.44
N GLN A 85 -16.88 4.12 21.89
CA GLN A 85 -16.29 3.66 20.62
C GLN A 85 -15.67 2.27 20.76
N PHE A 86 -15.05 1.99 21.90
CA PHE A 86 -14.55 0.65 22.22
C PHE A 86 -15.69 -0.36 22.33
N GLN A 87 -16.78 -0.02 23.01
CA GLN A 87 -17.96 -0.88 23.14
C GLN A 87 -18.66 -1.15 21.80
N ASN A 88 -18.71 -0.14 20.92
CA ASN A 88 -19.29 -0.26 19.59
C ASN A 88 -18.35 -0.94 18.58
N ALA A 89 -17.14 -1.37 18.99
CA ALA A 89 -16.10 -1.91 18.11
C ALA A 89 -15.82 -1.01 16.89
N GLU A 90 -15.84 0.30 17.09
CA GLU A 90 -15.54 1.28 16.05
C GLU A 90 -14.04 1.45 15.91
N THR A 91 -13.57 1.58 14.66
CA THR A 91 -12.15 1.62 14.36
C THR A 91 -11.79 2.80 13.46
N PRO A 92 -10.64 3.47 13.68
CA PRO A 92 -10.14 4.42 12.71
C PRO A 92 -9.81 3.71 11.38
N PHE A 93 -10.10 4.37 10.27
CA PHE A 93 -9.88 3.80 8.93
C PHE A 93 -8.40 3.86 8.53
N CYS A 94 -7.58 2.96 9.09
CA CYS A 94 -6.19 2.77 8.68
C CYS A 94 -5.90 1.31 8.36
N HIS A 95 -5.70 1.00 7.08
CA HIS A 95 -5.43 -0.37 6.63
C HIS A 95 -4.09 -0.94 7.14
N ILE A 96 -3.13 -0.11 7.51
CA ILE A 96 -1.83 -0.55 8.05
C ILE A 96 -2.00 -1.28 9.40
N VAL A 97 -3.04 -0.96 10.13
CA VAL A 97 -3.35 -1.56 11.45
C VAL A 97 -3.84 -3.00 11.33
N ILE A 98 -4.43 -3.38 10.20
CA ILE A 98 -5.06 -4.70 10.02
C ILE A 98 -4.17 -5.87 10.49
N PRO A 99 -2.88 -5.96 10.10
CA PRO A 99 -2.05 -7.07 10.54
C PRO A 99 -1.81 -7.11 12.06
N ALA A 100 -1.71 -5.94 12.69
CA ALA A 100 -1.54 -5.85 14.15
C ALA A 100 -2.85 -6.14 14.90
N MET A 101 -3.99 -5.92 14.28
CA MET A 101 -5.32 -6.09 14.88
C MET A 101 -5.83 -7.53 14.78
N LEU A 102 -5.60 -8.22 13.66
CA LEU A 102 -6.22 -9.52 13.40
C LEU A 102 -5.81 -10.60 14.40
N ILE A 103 -4.53 -10.68 14.77
CA ILE A 103 -4.02 -11.70 15.67
C ILE A 103 -4.52 -11.48 17.10
N PRO A 104 -4.39 -10.28 17.70
CA PRO A 104 -4.96 -9.99 19.01
C PRO A 104 -6.48 -10.17 19.05
N LEU A 105 -7.19 -9.72 18.02
CA LEU A 105 -8.65 -9.90 17.94
C LEU A 105 -9.04 -11.38 17.92
N ALA A 106 -8.31 -12.22 17.18
CA ALA A 106 -8.58 -13.64 17.09
C ALA A 106 -8.34 -14.38 18.44
N ILE A 107 -7.29 -13.98 19.18
CA ILE A 107 -6.84 -14.67 20.40
C ILE A 107 -7.52 -14.11 21.64
N THR A 108 -7.49 -12.80 21.82
CA THR A 108 -7.94 -12.13 23.06
C THR A 108 -9.30 -11.46 22.93
N LYS A 109 -9.88 -11.44 21.73
CA LYS A 109 -11.08 -10.67 21.37
C LYS A 109 -10.93 -9.16 21.65
N THR A 110 -9.70 -8.68 21.75
CA THR A 110 -9.37 -7.28 22.00
C THR A 110 -9.02 -6.61 20.70
N VAL A 111 -9.62 -5.44 20.46
CA VAL A 111 -9.32 -4.61 19.29
C VAL A 111 -8.24 -3.62 19.67
N ILE A 112 -7.09 -3.68 19.01
CA ILE A 112 -5.94 -2.81 19.27
C ILE A 112 -5.93 -1.69 18.24
N PHE A 113 -5.95 -0.44 18.72
CA PHE A 113 -5.82 0.75 17.90
C PHE A 113 -4.69 1.64 18.34
N PRO A 114 -3.94 2.20 17.37
CA PRO A 114 -2.85 3.09 17.70
C PRO A 114 -3.31 4.52 17.95
N ALA A 115 -4.45 4.92 17.39
CA ALA A 115 -4.81 6.32 17.35
C ALA A 115 -6.22 6.56 16.87
N ARG A 116 -6.84 7.60 17.37
CA ARG A 116 -8.07 8.15 16.84
C ARG A 116 -7.78 8.89 15.53
N MET A 117 -8.20 8.32 14.40
CA MET A 117 -8.35 9.09 13.17
C MET A 117 -9.74 9.74 13.19
N ILE A 118 -9.70 11.03 13.22
CA ILE A 118 -10.80 11.94 13.50
C ILE A 118 -12.00 11.73 12.59
N GLY A 119 -13.17 11.74 13.18
CA GLY A 119 -14.47 11.98 12.56
C GLY A 119 -15.03 10.85 11.70
N HIS A 120 -14.25 9.88 11.26
CA HIS A 120 -14.71 8.80 10.40
C HIS A 120 -14.28 7.45 10.95
N PHE A 121 -15.18 6.83 11.70
CA PHE A 121 -15.02 5.47 12.17
C PHE A 121 -15.76 4.51 11.24
N ALA A 122 -15.10 3.40 10.89
CA ALA A 122 -15.75 2.28 10.24
C ALA A 122 -15.93 1.16 11.27
N SER A 123 -16.99 0.37 11.15
CA SER A 123 -17.10 -0.83 11.98
C SER A 123 -15.96 -1.81 11.61
N VAL A 124 -15.43 -2.53 12.60
CA VAL A 124 -14.39 -3.55 12.38
C VAL A 124 -14.79 -4.50 11.27
N VAL A 125 -16.04 -4.92 11.25
CA VAL A 125 -16.58 -5.86 10.26
C VAL A 125 -16.51 -5.27 8.85
N SER A 126 -16.93 -4.02 8.64
CA SER A 126 -16.90 -3.39 7.32
C SER A 126 -15.46 -3.21 6.81
N MET A 127 -14.53 -2.81 7.68
CA MET A 127 -13.12 -2.68 7.34
C MET A 127 -12.51 -4.03 6.94
N LEU A 128 -12.79 -5.09 7.70
CA LEU A 128 -12.30 -6.44 7.40
C LEU A 128 -12.91 -7.01 6.12
N LEU A 129 -14.20 -6.77 5.87
CA LEU A 129 -14.86 -7.20 4.64
C LEU A 129 -14.26 -6.51 3.40
N ILE A 130 -14.09 -5.20 3.44
CA ILE A 130 -13.48 -4.44 2.33
C ILE A 130 -12.06 -4.96 2.10
N TRP A 131 -11.27 -5.08 3.17
CA TRP A 131 -9.92 -5.62 3.06
C TRP A 131 -9.91 -7.05 2.49
N PHE A 132 -10.78 -7.94 2.95
CA PHE A 132 -10.85 -9.33 2.47
C PHE A 132 -11.20 -9.39 0.99
N ILE A 133 -12.25 -8.67 0.55
CA ILE A 133 -12.67 -8.62 -0.85
C ILE A 133 -11.51 -8.13 -1.73
N VAL A 134 -10.85 -7.04 -1.34
CA VAL A 134 -9.74 -6.49 -2.11
C VAL A 134 -8.52 -7.42 -2.09
N SER A 135 -8.24 -8.08 -0.97
CA SER A 135 -7.11 -9.02 -0.86
C SER A 135 -7.30 -10.24 -1.76
N VAL A 136 -8.51 -10.77 -1.84
CA VAL A 136 -8.83 -11.90 -2.74
C VAL A 136 -8.82 -11.49 -4.21
N THR A 137 -9.22 -10.27 -4.51
CA THR A 137 -9.28 -9.78 -5.90
C THR A 137 -7.92 -9.34 -6.42
N ILE A 138 -7.31 -8.33 -5.81
CA ILE A 138 -6.07 -7.72 -6.30
C ILE A 138 -4.85 -8.00 -5.39
N GLY A 139 -5.02 -8.63 -4.22
CA GLY A 139 -3.93 -8.95 -3.31
C GLY A 139 -3.04 -7.75 -3.00
N ARG A 140 -1.71 -7.92 -3.10
CA ARG A 140 -0.74 -6.84 -2.89
C ARG A 140 -0.87 -5.66 -3.88
N GLY A 141 -1.69 -5.78 -4.92
CA GLY A 141 -2.05 -4.66 -5.79
C GLY A 141 -2.62 -3.45 -5.03
N TRP A 142 -3.21 -3.66 -3.85
CA TRP A 142 -3.59 -2.58 -2.94
C TRP A 142 -2.48 -1.53 -2.77
N CYS A 143 -1.23 -1.98 -2.54
CA CYS A 143 -0.11 -1.09 -2.27
C CYS A 143 0.23 -0.14 -3.43
N SER A 144 -0.09 -0.53 -4.67
CA SER A 144 0.23 0.27 -5.85
C SER A 144 -0.96 1.00 -6.48
N TRP A 145 -2.19 0.65 -6.08
CA TRP A 145 -3.40 1.20 -6.69
C TRP A 145 -4.25 2.01 -5.72
N VAL A 146 -4.32 1.62 -4.46
CA VAL A 146 -5.26 2.17 -3.48
C VAL A 146 -4.56 2.89 -2.33
N CYS A 147 -3.40 2.38 -1.89
CA CYS A 147 -2.71 2.91 -0.74
C CYS A 147 -2.18 4.33 -1.00
N PHE A 148 -2.78 5.31 -0.34
CA PHE A 148 -2.35 6.71 -0.43
C PHE A 148 -0.98 6.94 0.20
N TYR A 149 -0.62 6.23 1.27
CA TYR A 149 0.73 6.28 1.83
C TYR A 149 1.79 5.85 0.81
N GLY A 150 1.51 4.80 0.03
CA GLY A 150 2.41 4.37 -1.03
C GLY A 150 2.53 5.36 -2.19
N GLY A 151 1.59 6.28 -2.35
CA GLY A 151 1.65 7.31 -3.37
C GLY A 151 2.81 8.30 -3.17
N TRP A 152 3.23 8.55 -1.92
CA TRP A 152 4.40 9.36 -1.62
C TRP A 152 5.69 8.75 -2.17
N GLU A 153 5.96 7.48 -1.85
CA GLU A 153 7.13 6.78 -2.41
C GLU A 153 7.05 6.70 -3.94
N GLU A 154 5.85 6.48 -4.48
CA GLU A 154 5.65 6.44 -5.93
C GLU A 154 6.03 7.76 -6.59
N GLY A 155 5.55 8.89 -6.06
CA GLY A 155 5.84 10.23 -6.55
C GLY A 155 7.33 10.54 -6.47
N VAL A 156 7.92 10.39 -5.29
CA VAL A 156 9.34 10.67 -5.06
C VAL A 156 10.26 9.80 -5.93
N SER A 157 9.94 8.51 -6.08
CA SER A 157 10.73 7.59 -6.91
C SER A 157 10.73 7.95 -8.41
N ARG A 158 9.87 8.86 -8.84
CA ARG A 158 9.79 9.32 -10.23
C ARG A 158 10.51 10.63 -10.51
N ILE A 159 10.87 11.39 -9.49
CA ILE A 159 11.60 12.65 -9.63
C ILE A 159 12.95 12.43 -10.37
N PRO A 160 13.80 11.46 -9.98
CA PRO A 160 15.05 11.25 -10.67
C PRO A 160 14.83 10.53 -12.01
N LYS A 161 15.48 11.01 -13.08
CA LYS A 161 15.43 10.36 -14.40
C LYS A 161 16.10 8.98 -14.41
N LYS A 162 17.17 8.82 -13.60
CA LYS A 162 17.92 7.56 -13.45
C LYS A 162 18.14 7.26 -11.97
N ALA A 163 18.20 5.99 -11.59
CA ALA A 163 18.58 5.59 -10.24
C ALA A 163 20.06 5.95 -10.01
N LYS A 164 20.34 6.61 -8.88
CA LYS A 164 21.72 6.90 -8.44
C LYS A 164 22.38 5.65 -7.82
N ILE A 165 21.56 4.85 -7.13
CA ILE A 165 21.99 3.58 -6.54
C ILE A 165 21.17 2.46 -7.20
N LYS A 166 21.86 1.54 -7.86
CA LYS A 166 21.22 0.38 -8.50
C LYS A 166 21.00 -0.74 -7.47
N VAL A 167 19.75 -1.05 -7.21
CA VAL A 167 19.35 -2.19 -6.38
C VAL A 167 18.86 -3.29 -7.32
N LEU A 168 19.79 -4.12 -7.79
CA LEU A 168 19.52 -5.22 -8.71
C LEU A 168 19.93 -6.59 -8.14
N SER A 169 20.25 -6.66 -6.87
CA SER A 169 20.73 -7.88 -6.21
C SER A 169 19.60 -8.90 -5.96
N ARG A 170 20.00 -10.08 -5.55
CA ARG A 170 19.09 -11.10 -5.03
C ARG A 170 18.26 -10.52 -3.88
N ASN A 171 16.97 -10.34 -4.11
CA ASN A 171 16.10 -9.67 -3.14
C ASN A 171 15.53 -10.64 -2.08
N LYS A 172 16.12 -11.82 -1.91
CA LYS A 172 15.71 -12.83 -0.90
C LYS A 172 15.80 -12.28 0.51
N ASP A 173 16.91 -11.62 0.82
CA ASP A 173 17.15 -11.06 2.15
C ASP A 173 16.17 -9.92 2.48
N LEU A 174 15.88 -9.07 1.51
CA LEU A 174 14.88 -8.00 1.67
C LEU A 174 13.49 -8.57 1.95
N ARG A 175 13.12 -9.66 1.25
CA ARG A 175 11.86 -10.36 1.49
C ARG A 175 11.83 -11.04 2.86
N ALA A 176 12.92 -11.73 3.21
CA ALA A 176 13.03 -12.36 4.52
C ALA A 176 12.92 -11.34 5.65
N PHE A 177 13.59 -10.20 5.52
CA PHE A 177 13.51 -9.09 6.47
C PHE A 177 12.05 -8.58 6.60
N GLN A 178 11.35 -8.37 5.50
CA GLN A 178 9.96 -7.87 5.54
C GLN A 178 9.04 -8.82 6.32
N PHE A 179 9.16 -10.13 6.12
CA PHE A 179 8.36 -11.12 6.85
C PHE A 179 8.80 -11.28 8.31
N ALA A 180 10.10 -11.24 8.59
CA ALA A 180 10.61 -11.26 9.95
C ALA A 180 10.13 -10.04 10.74
N PHE A 181 10.12 -8.86 10.11
CA PHE A 181 9.61 -7.64 10.70
C PHE A 181 8.10 -7.72 10.96
N LEU A 182 7.30 -8.25 10.02
CA LEU A 182 5.88 -8.49 10.26
C LEU A 182 5.65 -9.39 11.48
N PHE A 183 6.41 -10.49 11.55
CA PHE A 183 6.31 -11.44 12.66
C PHE A 183 6.70 -10.79 14.00
N PHE A 184 7.80 -10.03 14.02
CA PHE A 184 8.24 -9.26 15.19
C PHE A 184 7.16 -8.30 15.67
N ILE A 185 6.61 -7.47 14.77
CA ILE A 185 5.54 -6.52 15.11
C ILE A 185 4.29 -7.24 15.62
N ALA A 186 3.92 -8.37 15.01
CA ALA A 186 2.75 -9.14 15.45
C ALA A 186 2.93 -9.70 16.86
N LEU A 187 4.11 -10.26 17.16
CA LEU A 187 4.42 -10.81 18.50
C LEU A 187 4.44 -9.72 19.56
N VAL A 188 5.13 -8.61 19.30
CA VAL A 188 5.22 -7.53 20.28
C VAL A 188 3.85 -6.88 20.50
N SER A 189 3.08 -6.64 19.42
CA SER A 189 1.71 -6.09 19.55
C SER A 189 0.77 -7.02 20.29
N LEU A 190 0.94 -8.35 20.16
CA LEU A 190 0.19 -9.33 20.93
C LEU A 190 0.57 -9.29 22.41
N GLY A 191 1.85 -9.18 22.72
CA GLY A 191 2.35 -9.15 24.10
C GLY A 191 2.03 -7.87 24.85
N THR A 192 2.06 -6.72 24.16
CA THR A 192 1.79 -5.39 24.77
C THR A 192 0.33 -4.97 24.67
N LEU A 193 -0.48 -5.67 23.85
CA LEU A 193 -1.83 -5.26 23.46
C LEU A 193 -1.87 -3.80 22.96
N SER A 194 -0.81 -3.38 22.25
CA SER A 194 -0.69 -2.06 21.63
C SER A 194 -0.29 -2.17 20.16
N SER A 195 -0.52 -1.15 19.38
CA SER A 195 -0.10 -1.11 18.00
C SER A 195 1.32 -0.57 17.86
N VAL A 196 2.29 -1.39 18.24
CA VAL A 196 3.72 -1.05 18.30
C VAL A 196 4.26 -0.46 16.98
N TYR A 197 3.77 -0.95 15.84
CA TYR A 197 4.16 -0.37 14.56
C TYR A 197 3.79 1.11 14.46
N CYS A 198 2.57 1.47 14.84
CA CYS A 198 2.10 2.84 14.75
C CYS A 198 2.76 3.73 15.79
N GLU A 199 3.10 3.18 16.94
CA GLU A 199 3.72 3.94 18.04
C GLU A 199 5.20 4.24 17.78
N TRP A 200 5.93 3.36 17.04
CA TRP A 200 7.39 3.46 16.92
C TRP A 200 7.94 3.41 15.49
N PHE A 201 7.25 2.78 14.55
CA PHE A 201 7.80 2.46 13.23
C PHE A 201 7.05 3.07 12.05
N CYS A 202 5.92 3.75 12.29
CA CYS A 202 5.13 4.33 11.20
C CYS A 202 5.71 5.68 10.76
N PRO A 203 6.31 5.77 9.55
CA PRO A 203 6.87 7.04 9.07
C PRO A 203 5.78 8.09 8.83
N PHE A 204 4.55 7.65 8.61
CA PHE A 204 3.42 8.55 8.36
C PHE A 204 2.80 9.11 9.64
N LYS A 205 3.22 8.65 10.81
CA LYS A 205 2.77 9.21 12.07
C LYS A 205 3.19 10.69 12.22
N LEU A 206 4.31 11.07 11.62
CA LEU A 206 4.71 12.47 11.51
C LEU A 206 3.61 13.37 10.91
N THR A 207 2.79 12.81 10.02
CA THR A 207 1.71 13.52 9.35
C THR A 207 0.37 13.42 10.06
N THR A 208 0.24 12.49 11.01
CA THR A 208 -0.99 12.23 11.77
C THR A 208 -0.91 12.69 13.21
N GLU A 209 0.29 12.81 13.74
CA GLU A 209 0.55 13.29 15.10
C GLU A 209 1.72 14.26 15.06
N TYR A 210 1.43 15.53 14.91
CA TYR A 210 2.41 16.52 15.32
C TYR A 210 2.53 16.41 16.84
N ALA A 211 3.58 15.77 17.28
CA ALA A 211 3.85 15.54 18.65
C ALA A 211 3.76 16.85 19.44
N GLN A 212 2.85 16.92 20.36
CA GLN A 212 3.10 17.68 21.53
C GLN A 212 4.26 16.96 22.23
N ILE A 213 5.47 17.48 22.05
CA ILE A 213 6.65 16.98 22.76
C ILE A 213 6.47 17.41 24.21
N THR A 214 5.90 16.51 25.01
CA THR A 214 5.64 16.76 26.42
C THR A 214 6.73 16.16 27.29
N ASP A 215 7.40 15.12 26.79
CA ASP A 215 8.38 14.34 27.54
C ASP A 215 9.46 13.72 26.63
N ILE A 216 10.48 13.14 27.24
CA ILE A 216 11.63 12.53 26.53
C ILE A 216 11.17 11.38 25.59
N PRO A 217 10.28 10.44 25.96
CA PRO A 217 9.82 9.40 25.05
C PRO A 217 9.15 9.94 23.79
N THR A 218 8.32 10.97 23.90
CA THR A 218 7.65 11.61 22.74
C THR A 218 8.65 12.33 21.83
N LEU A 219 9.70 12.94 22.40
CA LEU A 219 10.79 13.51 21.61
C LEU A 219 11.54 12.43 20.81
N ILE A 220 11.91 11.33 21.47
CA ILE A 220 12.59 10.20 20.82
C ILE A 220 11.74 9.63 19.68
N ALA A 221 10.46 9.37 19.95
CA ALA A 221 9.54 8.86 18.94
C ALA A 221 9.41 9.82 17.74
N THR A 222 9.34 11.12 17.98
CA THR A 222 9.29 12.13 16.91
C THR A 222 10.54 12.12 16.05
N VAL A 223 11.73 12.03 16.65
CA VAL A 223 13.00 11.93 15.92
C VAL A 223 13.04 10.65 15.07
N ILE A 224 12.57 9.52 15.60
CA ILE A 224 12.47 8.26 14.85
C ILE A 224 11.51 8.44 13.65
N PHE A 225 10.34 9.02 13.82
CA PHE A 225 9.37 9.22 12.74
C PHE A 225 9.91 10.12 11.63
N ILE A 226 10.59 11.22 12.00
CA ILE A 226 11.26 12.10 11.02
C ILE A 226 12.33 11.32 10.27
N GLY A 227 13.18 10.57 10.96
CA GLY A 227 14.23 9.76 10.37
C GLY A 227 13.69 8.70 9.40
N LEU A 228 12.64 7.99 9.80
CA LEU A 228 11.97 6.98 8.96
C LEU A 228 11.29 7.62 7.74
N PHE A 229 10.59 8.75 7.92
CA PHE A 229 9.94 9.43 6.80
C PHE A 229 10.97 9.94 5.79
N LEU A 230 11.96 10.70 6.24
CA LEU A 230 13.01 11.21 5.37
C LEU A 230 13.82 10.09 4.73
N GLY A 231 14.23 9.09 5.50
CA GLY A 231 15.04 7.98 5.01
C GLY A 231 14.30 7.08 4.02
N LEU A 232 13.16 6.53 4.43
CA LEU A 232 12.49 5.47 3.68
C LEU A 232 11.48 5.97 2.65
N VAL A 233 10.84 7.12 2.90
CA VAL A 233 9.79 7.65 2.00
C VAL A 233 10.37 8.67 1.01
N ILE A 234 11.43 9.40 1.38
CA ILE A 234 12.03 10.44 0.52
C ILE A 234 13.38 9.99 -0.05
N VAL A 235 14.40 9.80 0.79
CA VAL A 235 15.79 9.62 0.34
C VAL A 235 15.97 8.32 -0.43
N MET A 236 15.53 7.20 0.12
CA MET A 236 15.70 5.89 -0.54
C MET A 236 14.94 5.80 -1.86
N PRO A 237 13.65 6.17 -1.98
CA PRO A 237 12.97 6.19 -3.28
C PRO A 237 13.59 7.15 -4.28
N TYR A 238 14.09 8.31 -3.84
CA TYR A 238 14.80 9.25 -4.70
C TYR A 238 16.11 8.68 -5.27
N LEU A 239 16.91 8.00 -4.43
CA LEU A 239 18.21 7.45 -4.84
C LEU A 239 18.08 6.19 -5.70
N THR A 240 17.13 5.33 -5.38
CA THR A 240 17.04 3.98 -5.97
C THR A 240 15.92 3.81 -6.98
N ARG A 241 14.93 4.72 -7.02
CA ARG A 241 13.67 4.59 -7.75
C ARG A 241 12.84 3.37 -7.32
N LYS A 242 13.09 2.83 -6.13
CA LYS A 242 12.36 1.69 -5.53
C LYS A 242 11.48 2.19 -4.39
N ARG A 243 10.50 1.38 -3.99
CA ARG A 243 9.59 1.69 -2.87
C ARG A 243 10.04 0.92 -1.63
N PHE A 244 10.90 1.55 -0.84
CA PHE A 244 11.56 0.90 0.29
C PHE A 244 10.66 0.69 1.48
N GLN A 245 9.91 1.70 1.92
CA GLN A 245 8.98 1.56 3.04
C GLN A 245 7.99 0.42 2.80
N CYS A 246 7.37 0.41 1.60
CA CYS A 246 6.42 -0.62 1.22
C CYS A 246 7.03 -2.02 1.13
N SER A 247 8.35 -2.13 0.86
CA SER A 247 9.05 -3.39 0.65
C SER A 247 9.84 -3.90 1.86
N THR A 248 10.00 -3.07 2.91
CA THR A 248 10.78 -3.43 4.11
C THR A 248 9.95 -3.38 5.38
N LEU A 249 9.55 -2.18 5.82
CA LEU A 249 8.96 -1.95 7.14
C LEU A 249 7.43 -1.89 7.15
N CYS A 250 6.75 -1.99 6.01
CA CYS A 250 5.30 -1.96 6.01
C CYS A 250 4.71 -3.33 6.36
N PRO A 251 4.10 -3.52 7.55
CA PRO A 251 3.53 -4.79 7.96
C PRO A 251 2.33 -5.16 7.10
N PHE A 252 1.54 -4.18 6.65
CA PHE A 252 0.45 -4.41 5.72
C PHE A 252 0.93 -4.91 4.36
N GLY A 253 2.04 -4.35 3.83
CA GLY A 253 2.64 -4.82 2.59
C GLY A 253 3.13 -6.27 2.68
N ALA A 254 3.73 -6.68 3.81
CA ALA A 254 4.13 -8.05 4.09
C ALA A 254 2.90 -8.97 4.17
N PHE A 255 1.89 -8.57 4.92
CA PHE A 255 0.66 -9.33 5.09
C PHE A 255 -0.10 -9.52 3.76
N GLN A 256 -0.24 -8.48 2.95
CA GLN A 256 -0.81 -8.57 1.61
C GLN A 256 -0.03 -9.48 0.67
N SER A 257 1.29 -9.63 0.90
CA SER A 257 2.09 -10.61 0.14
C SER A 257 1.71 -12.05 0.45
N LEU A 258 1.28 -12.35 1.69
CA LEU A 258 0.73 -13.68 2.02
C LEU A 258 -0.61 -13.91 1.30
N CYS A 259 -1.45 -12.89 1.26
CA CYS A 259 -2.75 -12.92 0.55
C CYS A 259 -2.59 -13.02 -0.96
N GLU A 260 -1.41 -12.70 -1.53
CA GLU A 260 -1.14 -12.75 -2.97
C GLU A 260 -1.39 -14.14 -3.57
N LYS A 261 -1.23 -15.20 -2.79
CA LYS A 261 -1.52 -16.58 -3.22
C LYS A 261 -3.00 -16.79 -3.58
N ALA A 262 -3.90 -16.10 -2.88
CA ALA A 262 -5.34 -16.18 -3.08
C ALA A 262 -5.87 -15.16 -4.10
N SER A 263 -5.03 -14.21 -4.55
CA SER A 263 -5.50 -13.14 -5.44
C SER A 263 -5.83 -13.65 -6.84
N ALA A 264 -6.93 -13.14 -7.41
CA ALA A 264 -7.42 -13.53 -8.73
C ALA A 264 -6.59 -12.97 -9.89
N ILE A 265 -5.89 -11.85 -9.69
CA ILE A 265 -5.09 -11.18 -10.72
C ILE A 265 -3.61 -11.37 -10.42
N GLY A 266 -2.79 -11.57 -11.44
CA GLY A 266 -1.35 -11.67 -11.33
C GLY A 266 -0.62 -11.01 -12.50
N ILE A 267 0.71 -11.08 -12.47
CA ILE A 267 1.57 -10.77 -13.61
C ILE A 267 2.11 -12.11 -14.16
N ARG A 268 2.02 -12.28 -15.45
CA ARG A 268 2.61 -13.42 -16.18
C ARG A 268 3.79 -12.94 -17.02
N ILE A 269 4.85 -13.72 -17.01
CA ILE A 269 6.03 -13.53 -17.86
C ILE A 269 6.03 -14.68 -18.87
N ASP A 270 5.92 -14.36 -20.14
CA ASP A 270 6.09 -15.34 -21.21
C ASP A 270 7.57 -15.67 -21.34
N VAL A 271 7.90 -16.89 -21.00
CA VAL A 271 9.27 -17.36 -20.88
C VAL A 271 9.90 -17.57 -22.26
N ASP A 272 9.09 -17.96 -23.25
CA ASP A 272 9.55 -18.26 -24.60
C ASP A 272 9.91 -16.99 -25.37
N SER A 273 9.13 -15.92 -25.15
CA SER A 273 9.39 -14.58 -25.73
C SER A 273 10.42 -13.76 -24.94
N CYS A 274 10.88 -14.24 -23.77
CA CYS A 274 11.75 -13.50 -22.87
C CYS A 274 13.22 -13.59 -23.28
N THR A 275 13.83 -12.47 -23.65
CA THR A 275 15.27 -12.36 -23.98
C THR A 275 16.19 -12.21 -22.77
N GLN A 276 15.68 -12.31 -21.55
CA GLN A 276 16.43 -12.18 -20.30
C GLN A 276 17.23 -10.87 -20.16
N CYS A 277 16.77 -9.77 -20.76
CA CYS A 277 17.46 -8.48 -20.81
C CYS A 277 17.46 -7.72 -19.46
N MET A 278 16.83 -8.22 -18.41
CA MET A 278 16.74 -7.67 -17.04
C MET A 278 16.07 -6.30 -16.88
N LYS A 279 15.56 -5.67 -17.94
CA LYS A 279 14.91 -4.36 -17.86
C LYS A 279 13.68 -4.34 -16.92
N CYS A 280 12.95 -5.46 -16.86
CA CYS A 280 11.81 -5.62 -15.95
C CYS A 280 12.24 -5.69 -14.48
N ALA A 281 13.36 -6.33 -14.16
CA ALA A 281 13.93 -6.37 -12.82
C ALA A 281 14.44 -4.99 -12.38
N GLU A 282 15.11 -4.27 -13.29
CA GLU A 282 15.56 -2.90 -13.04
C GLU A 282 14.36 -1.95 -12.80
N ALA A 283 13.28 -2.08 -13.57
CA ALA A 283 12.08 -1.27 -13.43
C ALA A 283 11.21 -1.66 -12.22
N CYS A 284 11.37 -2.84 -11.65
CA CYS A 284 10.52 -3.35 -10.57
C CYS A 284 10.69 -2.53 -9.29
N LYS A 285 9.68 -1.73 -8.94
CA LYS A 285 9.71 -0.85 -7.76
C LYS A 285 9.63 -1.58 -6.43
N PHE A 286 9.07 -2.79 -6.41
CA PHE A 286 8.89 -3.62 -5.21
C PHE A 286 9.90 -4.74 -5.09
N CYS A 287 10.92 -4.75 -5.94
CA CYS A 287 11.94 -5.79 -5.93
C CYS A 287 11.38 -7.23 -6.05
N ALA A 288 10.22 -7.38 -6.68
CA ALA A 288 9.52 -8.67 -6.84
C ALA A 288 9.95 -9.46 -8.09
N ILE A 289 10.68 -8.82 -9.01
CA ILE A 289 11.35 -9.45 -10.13
C ILE A 289 12.84 -9.24 -9.90
N ASP A 290 13.56 -10.31 -9.71
CA ASP A 290 15.01 -10.33 -9.53
C ASP A 290 15.70 -11.17 -10.62
N ILE A 291 17.02 -11.29 -10.50
CA ILE A 291 17.83 -12.07 -11.44
C ILE A 291 17.38 -13.55 -11.45
N ASP A 292 17.11 -14.11 -10.26
CA ASP A 292 16.69 -15.51 -10.13
C ASP A 292 15.31 -15.73 -10.76
N THR A 293 14.38 -14.79 -10.64
CA THR A 293 13.05 -14.85 -11.28
C THR A 293 13.15 -15.00 -12.80
N ILE A 294 14.09 -14.29 -13.41
CA ILE A 294 14.27 -14.29 -14.87
C ILE A 294 15.11 -15.49 -15.34
N LYS A 295 16.23 -15.78 -14.66
CA LYS A 295 17.13 -16.88 -15.03
C LYS A 295 16.50 -18.25 -14.84
N ASP A 296 15.77 -18.43 -13.73
CA ASP A 296 15.09 -19.70 -13.42
C ASP A 296 13.79 -19.89 -14.22
N LYS A 297 13.48 -18.98 -15.13
CA LYS A 297 12.28 -19.03 -16.00
C LYS A 297 10.99 -19.31 -15.22
N LYS A 298 10.80 -18.62 -14.08
CA LYS A 298 9.64 -18.86 -13.20
C LYS A 298 8.29 -18.46 -13.80
N GLY A 299 8.26 -17.72 -14.91
CA GLY A 299 7.05 -17.30 -15.60
C GLY A 299 6.15 -16.32 -14.80
N LYS A 300 6.53 -15.96 -13.58
CA LYS A 300 5.78 -15.05 -12.69
C LYS A 300 6.71 -14.36 -11.70
N PRO A 301 6.38 -13.14 -11.25
CA PRO A 301 7.08 -12.46 -10.15
C PRO A 301 6.92 -13.21 -8.81
N GLU A 302 7.74 -12.82 -7.85
CA GLU A 302 7.61 -13.25 -6.46
C GLU A 302 6.32 -12.72 -5.79
N ILE A 303 5.94 -13.32 -4.67
CA ILE A 303 4.71 -12.96 -3.93
C ILE A 303 4.66 -11.50 -3.47
N THR A 304 5.80 -10.82 -3.42
CA THR A 304 5.93 -9.41 -3.11
C THR A 304 5.56 -8.47 -4.27
N CYS A 305 5.04 -9.00 -5.38
CA CYS A 305 4.60 -8.22 -6.53
C CYS A 305 3.34 -7.40 -6.24
N ALA A 306 3.45 -6.07 -6.32
CA ALA A 306 2.32 -5.16 -6.13
C ALA A 306 1.56 -4.82 -7.43
N LYS A 307 1.80 -5.55 -8.52
CA LYS A 307 1.06 -5.41 -9.79
C LYS A 307 0.99 -3.99 -10.34
N CYS A 308 2.09 -3.26 -10.18
CA CYS A 308 2.16 -1.85 -10.59
C CYS A 308 2.27 -1.62 -12.10
N GLY A 309 2.54 -2.66 -12.90
CA GLY A 309 2.65 -2.59 -14.36
C GLY A 309 3.95 -1.99 -14.90
N GLU A 310 4.91 -1.62 -14.05
CA GLU A 310 6.19 -1.04 -14.49
C GLU A 310 6.99 -2.00 -15.38
N CYS A 311 7.01 -3.29 -15.02
CA CYS A 311 7.69 -4.34 -15.79
C CYS A 311 7.05 -4.55 -17.18
N ILE A 312 5.72 -4.37 -17.29
CA ILE A 312 4.99 -4.47 -18.56
C ILE A 312 5.45 -3.37 -19.52
N THR A 313 5.48 -2.13 -19.01
CA THR A 313 5.91 -0.98 -19.80
C THR A 313 7.40 -1.02 -20.16
N ALA A 314 8.23 -1.60 -19.29
CA ALA A 314 9.68 -1.69 -19.48
C ALA A 314 10.11 -2.84 -20.39
N CYS A 315 9.24 -3.81 -20.68
CA CYS A 315 9.59 -4.99 -21.47
C CYS A 315 9.61 -4.67 -22.98
N PRO A 316 10.77 -4.71 -23.65
CA PRO A 316 10.86 -4.42 -25.09
C PRO A 316 10.18 -5.49 -25.95
N GLN A 317 10.16 -6.73 -25.48
CA GLN A 317 9.54 -7.86 -26.19
C GLN A 317 8.04 -8.01 -25.90
N LYS A 318 7.47 -7.15 -25.03
CA LYS A 318 6.07 -7.25 -24.59
C LYS A 318 5.72 -8.63 -24.01
N ALA A 319 6.72 -9.34 -23.49
CA ALA A 319 6.59 -10.68 -22.91
C ALA A 319 5.95 -10.69 -21.51
N ILE A 320 5.48 -9.57 -21.00
CA ILE A 320 4.91 -9.44 -19.66
C ILE A 320 3.54 -8.78 -19.75
N ASP A 321 2.54 -9.41 -19.12
CA ASP A 321 1.20 -8.84 -19.08
C ASP A 321 0.47 -9.20 -17.78
N PHE A 322 -0.66 -8.54 -17.53
CA PHE A 322 -1.60 -8.93 -16.49
C PHE A 322 -2.30 -10.23 -16.90
N ALA A 323 -2.41 -11.15 -15.96
CA ALA A 323 -3.08 -12.41 -16.18
C ALA A 323 -4.09 -12.69 -15.06
N TYR A 324 -5.20 -13.31 -15.44
CA TYR A 324 -6.11 -13.93 -14.50
C TYR A 324 -5.48 -15.24 -14.02
N LYS A 325 -5.35 -15.41 -12.71
CA LYS A 325 -4.98 -16.69 -12.12
C LYS A 325 -6.29 -17.46 -11.96
N PRO A 326 -6.43 -18.64 -12.58
CA PRO A 326 -7.52 -19.54 -12.22
C PRO A 326 -7.32 -19.89 -10.73
N SER A 327 -8.04 -19.17 -9.90
CA SER A 327 -7.82 -19.19 -8.48
C SER A 327 -8.47 -20.39 -7.81
N VAL A 328 -8.14 -20.56 -6.58
CA VAL A 328 -8.66 -21.42 -5.53
C VAL A 328 -10.14 -21.87 -5.69
N ILE A 329 -10.98 -21.12 -6.38
CA ILE A 329 -12.38 -21.49 -6.69
C ILE A 329 -12.45 -22.70 -7.66
N GLY A 330 -11.50 -22.86 -8.59
CA GLY A 330 -11.44 -24.00 -9.49
C GLY A 330 -10.80 -25.26 -8.90
N ARG A 331 -10.34 -25.24 -7.65
CA ARG A 331 -9.87 -26.42 -6.92
C ARG A 331 -10.87 -26.95 -5.87
N ILE A 332 -11.99 -26.26 -5.72
CA ILE A 332 -13.08 -26.64 -4.79
C ILE A 332 -14.30 -27.15 -5.58
N ALA A 333 -14.31 -26.98 -6.89
CA ALA A 333 -15.17 -27.66 -7.84
C ALA A 333 -14.36 -28.80 -8.51
#